data_b3cdced720f590d023fe9615063bc71a
#
_entry.id   b3cdced720f590d023fe9615063bc71a
#
_cell.length_a   1.000
_cell.length_b   1.000
_cell.length_c   1.000
_cell.angle_alpha   90.00
_cell.angle_beta   90.00
_cell.angle_gamma   90.00
#
_symmetry.space_group_name_H-M   'P 1'
#
loop_
_entity.id
_entity.type
_entity.pdbx_description
1 polymer ?
#
loop_
_entity_poly.entity_id
_entity_poly.type
_entity_poly.pdbx_seq_one_letter_code
_entity_poly.pdbx_strand_id
1 'polypeptide(L)'
;ESTEQENTSSDNSQGSYLGRFRLTGYCNCALCHGQGYTASGTVPQAGRTVAMNGIPFGTKLLINGSVYVVEDRGVPYGNVDIYHDTHDQALSFGVGYADVYRLN
;
A
#
# COMPACT_ATOMS: atom_id res chain seq x y z
N GLU A 1 16.97 -9.85 -22.03
CA GLU A 1 17.32 -10.09 -21.21
C GLU A 1 17.13 -10.15 -20.63
N SER A 2 16.70 -10.08 -21.20
CA SER A 2 16.90 -10.29 -20.30
C SER A 2 16.73 -10.33 -19.82
N THR A 3 16.42 -10.28 -20.22
CA THR A 3 16.64 -10.40 -19.39
C THR A 3 16.55 -10.33 -18.84
N GLU A 4 16.40 -10.22 -19.07
CA GLU A 4 16.67 -10.23 -18.22
C GLU A 4 16.55 -10.16 -17.57
N GLN A 5 16.55 -10.08 -17.94
CA GLN A 5 16.79 -10.08 -17.07
C GLN A 5 16.79 -10.01 -16.44
N GLU A 6 16.86 -9.95 -16.72
CA GLU A 6 17.18 -9.91 -15.88
C GLU A 6 17.29 -9.71 -15.19
N ASN A 7 17.41 -9.61 -15.40
CA ASN A 7 17.65 -9.39 -14.46
C ASN A 7 17.98 -9.20 -13.79
N THR A 8 17.96 -9.21 -13.94
CA THR A 8 18.26 -8.97 -13.15
C THR A 8 18.58 -8.56 -12.43
N SER A 9 18.66 -8.80 -12.36
CA SER A 9 18.86 -8.25 -11.65
C SER A 9 18.87 -7.74 -11.02
N SER A 10 18.91 -9.01 -11.32
CA SER A 10 19.00 -8.20 -10.44
C SER A 10 18.70 -6.80 -10.30
N ASP A 11 17.90 -6.18 -10.84
CA ASP A 11 17.69 -4.78 -10.62
C ASP A 11 16.99 -4.54 -9.31
N ASN A 12 17.68 -3.92 -8.36
CA ASN A 12 17.16 -3.70 -7.03
C ASN A 12 16.44 -2.37 -6.90
N SER A 13 16.28 -1.59 -7.98
CA SER A 13 15.60 -0.30 -7.92
C SER A 13 14.12 -0.45 -7.57
N GLN A 14 13.52 -1.58 -7.86
CA GLN A 14 12.11 -1.86 -7.52
C GLN A 14 11.94 -2.56 -6.18
N GLY A 15 13.04 -2.92 -5.52
CA GLY A 15 12.99 -3.63 -4.26
C GLY A 15 12.64 -5.11 -4.41
N SER A 16 12.17 -5.70 -3.33
CA SER A 16 11.84 -7.12 -3.27
C SER A 16 10.37 -7.32 -3.62
N TYR A 17 10.12 -8.18 -4.59
CA TYR A 17 8.74 -8.48 -5.02
C TYR A 17 7.99 -9.22 -3.93
N LEU A 18 6.84 -8.69 -3.52
CA LEU A 18 5.99 -9.32 -2.50
C LEU A 18 4.85 -10.12 -3.10
N GLY A 19 4.41 -9.78 -4.29
CA GLY A 19 3.30 -10.45 -4.93
C GLY A 19 2.32 -9.48 -5.55
N ARG A 20 1.26 -10.03 -6.14
CA ARG A 20 0.15 -9.26 -6.69
C ARG A 20 -0.93 -9.16 -5.62
N PHE A 21 -1.32 -7.94 -5.27
CA PHE A 21 -2.26 -7.69 -4.19
C PHE A 21 -3.51 -7.02 -4.70
N ARG A 22 -4.61 -7.29 -4.00
CA ARG A 22 -5.87 -6.59 -4.23
C ARG A 22 -5.78 -5.23 -3.55
N LEU A 23 -6.06 -4.17 -4.29
CA LEU A 23 -6.00 -2.79 -3.80
C LEU A 23 -7.41 -2.29 -3.56
N THR A 24 -7.61 -1.65 -2.41
CA THR A 24 -8.84 -0.96 -2.07
C THR A 24 -8.51 0.42 -1.54
N GLY A 25 -9.52 1.26 -1.36
CA GLY A 25 -9.34 2.61 -0.81
C GLY A 25 -10.14 2.80 0.46
N TYR A 26 -9.62 3.59 1.38
CA TYR A 26 -10.33 3.97 2.58
C TYR A 26 -10.03 5.43 2.94
N CYS A 27 -10.85 6.00 3.81
CA CYS A 27 -10.64 7.36 4.31
C CYS A 27 -10.83 7.38 5.82
N ASN A 28 -10.60 8.52 6.43
CA ASN A 28 -10.68 8.68 7.88
C ASN A 28 -12.05 9.22 8.30
N CYS A 29 -13.12 8.68 7.72
CA CYS A 29 -14.49 9.06 8.04
C CYS A 29 -15.22 7.89 8.72
N ALA A 30 -16.37 8.18 9.31
CA ALA A 30 -17.14 7.16 10.02
C ALA A 30 -17.56 6.01 9.10
N LEU A 31 -17.85 6.30 7.83
CA LEU A 31 -18.26 5.26 6.87
C LEU A 31 -17.12 4.30 6.53
N CYS A 32 -15.87 4.76 6.63
CA CYS A 32 -14.69 3.94 6.42
C CYS A 32 -14.12 3.41 7.72
N HIS A 33 -14.81 3.63 8.84
CA HIS A 33 -14.36 3.26 10.18
C HIS A 33 -13.05 3.95 10.56
N GLY A 34 -12.84 5.18 10.08
CA GLY A 34 -11.68 5.97 10.45
C GLY A 34 -11.70 6.37 11.91
N GLN A 35 -10.52 6.41 12.56
CA GLN A 35 -10.41 6.65 13.99
C GLN A 35 -9.37 7.72 14.34
N GLY A 36 -8.99 8.54 13.38
CA GLY A 36 -8.06 9.63 13.59
C GLY A 36 -6.62 9.23 13.36
N TYR A 37 -6.15 8.19 14.04
CA TYR A 37 -4.77 7.72 13.91
C TYR A 37 -4.74 6.33 13.29
N THR A 38 -3.62 6.04 12.62
CA THR A 38 -3.36 4.69 12.12
C THR A 38 -3.01 3.76 13.28
N ALA A 39 -2.97 2.46 13.01
CA ALA A 39 -2.60 1.49 14.03
C ALA A 39 -1.16 1.71 14.54
N SER A 40 -0.28 2.29 13.72
CA SER A 40 1.08 2.62 14.14
C SER A 40 1.17 3.93 14.93
N GLY A 41 0.07 4.66 15.06
CA GLY A 41 0.02 5.92 15.80
C GLY A 41 0.25 7.16 14.99
N THR A 42 0.33 7.05 13.67
CA THR A 42 0.53 8.22 12.80
C THR A 42 -0.79 8.82 12.37
N VAL A 43 -0.75 10.08 11.93
CA VAL A 43 -1.87 10.71 11.24
C VAL A 43 -1.84 10.23 9.79
N PRO A 44 -2.92 9.61 9.29
CA PRO A 44 -2.92 9.12 7.92
C PRO A 44 -2.81 10.26 6.92
N GLN A 45 -2.14 10.01 5.82
CA GLN A 45 -1.91 11.01 4.77
C GLN A 45 -2.05 10.33 3.41
N ALA A 46 -2.88 10.93 2.55
CA ALA A 46 -3.01 10.47 1.16
C ALA A 46 -1.66 10.58 0.45
N GLY A 47 -1.34 9.58 -0.35
CA GLY A 47 -0.04 9.50 -1.03
C GLY A 47 1.05 8.84 -0.21
N ARG A 48 0.80 8.53 1.06
CA ARG A 48 1.77 7.86 1.93
C ARG A 48 1.21 6.63 2.62
N THR A 49 0.05 6.76 3.26
CA THR A 49 -0.45 5.76 4.20
C THR A 49 -1.17 4.63 3.51
N VAL A 50 -0.78 3.40 3.83
CA VAL A 50 -1.54 2.20 3.44
C VAL A 50 -1.69 1.28 4.65
N ALA A 51 -2.75 0.48 4.62
CA ALA A 51 -2.98 -0.60 5.56
C ALA A 51 -2.63 -1.92 4.90
N MET A 52 -1.84 -2.73 5.60
CA MET A 52 -1.42 -4.03 5.10
C MET A 52 -1.09 -4.93 6.28
N ASN A 53 -1.41 -6.20 6.16
CA ASN A 53 -1.13 -7.19 7.20
C ASN A 53 0.17 -7.93 6.89
N GLY A 54 0.85 -8.39 7.96
CA GLY A 54 2.01 -9.27 7.81
C GLY A 54 3.33 -8.57 7.52
N ILE A 55 3.32 -7.25 7.44
CA ILE A 55 4.52 -6.44 7.13
C ILE A 55 4.71 -5.43 8.26
N PRO A 56 5.95 -5.21 8.73
CA PRO A 56 6.18 -4.25 9.80
C PRO A 56 5.77 -2.83 9.43
N PHE A 57 5.28 -2.07 10.42
CA PHE A 57 5.04 -0.64 10.23
C PHE A 57 6.34 0.05 9.82
N GLY A 58 6.22 1.04 8.95
CA GLY A 58 7.37 1.77 8.43
C GLY A 58 7.96 1.16 7.17
N THR A 59 7.50 -0.02 6.78
CA THR A 59 7.94 -0.62 5.52
C THR A 59 7.49 0.23 4.35
N LYS A 60 8.42 0.53 3.45
CA LYS A 60 8.11 1.29 2.24
C LYS A 60 7.80 0.33 1.11
N LEU A 61 6.71 0.62 0.42
CA LEU A 61 6.23 -0.20 -0.70
C LEU A 61 6.21 0.61 -1.97
N LEU A 62 6.55 -0.03 -3.07
CA LEU A 62 6.37 0.54 -4.40
C LEU A 62 5.15 -0.13 -5.03
N ILE A 63 4.15 0.67 -5.38
CA ILE A 63 2.89 0.21 -5.98
C ILE A 63 2.55 1.16 -7.11
N ASN A 64 2.48 0.64 -8.34
CA ASN A 64 2.13 1.44 -9.53
C ASN A 64 3.00 2.70 -9.66
N GLY A 65 4.29 2.58 -9.37
CA GLY A 65 5.23 3.69 -9.50
C GLY A 65 5.22 4.70 -8.37
N SER A 66 4.41 4.50 -7.35
CA SER A 66 4.33 5.40 -6.18
C SER A 66 4.83 4.69 -4.93
N VAL A 67 5.45 5.45 -4.05
CA VAL A 67 5.97 4.92 -2.78
C VAL A 67 4.97 5.18 -1.67
N TYR A 68 4.63 4.11 -0.95
CA TYR A 68 3.73 4.17 0.19
C TYR A 68 4.43 3.62 1.44
N VAL A 69 3.87 3.91 2.60
CA VAL A 69 4.38 3.42 3.88
C VAL A 69 3.30 2.63 4.59
N VAL A 70 3.65 1.44 5.07
CA VAL A 70 2.71 0.63 5.86
C VAL A 70 2.60 1.26 7.25
N GLU A 71 1.43 1.82 7.54
CA GLU A 71 1.18 2.51 8.80
C GLU A 71 -0.07 1.99 9.51
N ASP A 72 -0.87 1.18 8.84
CA ASP A 72 -2.14 0.74 9.38
C ASP A 72 -2.33 -0.76 9.20
N ARG A 73 -3.36 -1.28 9.85
CA ARG A 73 -3.75 -2.69 9.84
C ARG A 73 -5.26 -2.77 9.63
N GLY A 74 -5.80 -3.97 9.76
CA GLY A 74 -7.24 -4.16 9.71
C GLY A 74 -7.74 -4.63 8.36
N VAL A 75 -6.83 -5.08 7.49
CA VAL A 75 -7.21 -5.65 6.19
C VAL A 75 -6.81 -7.12 6.14
N PRO A 76 -7.51 -7.94 5.34
CA PRO A 76 -7.11 -9.33 5.15
C PRO A 76 -5.75 -9.45 4.49
N TYR A 77 -5.07 -10.57 4.72
CA TYR A 77 -3.86 -10.89 3.98
C TYR A 77 -4.18 -10.91 2.48
N GLY A 78 -3.25 -10.42 1.68
CA GLY A 78 -3.43 -10.33 0.23
C GLY A 78 -4.05 -9.01 -0.22
N ASN A 79 -4.42 -8.14 0.72
CA ASN A 79 -5.00 -6.82 0.42
C ASN A 79 -4.06 -5.71 0.86
N VAL A 80 -4.08 -4.61 0.09
CA VAL A 80 -3.49 -3.35 0.50
C VAL A 80 -4.59 -2.30 0.40
N ASP A 81 -4.86 -1.61 1.51
CA ASP A 81 -5.92 -0.60 1.58
C ASP A 81 -5.24 0.77 1.61
N ILE A 82 -5.50 1.57 0.57
CA ILE A 82 -4.78 2.83 0.35
C ILE A 82 -5.62 3.98 0.90
N TYR A 83 -5.00 4.79 1.76
CA TYR A 83 -5.67 5.92 2.38
C TYR A 83 -5.92 7.04 1.38
N HIS A 84 -7.13 7.60 1.42
CA HIS A 84 -7.53 8.78 0.65
C HIS A 84 -8.08 9.83 1.61
N ASP A 85 -7.94 11.11 1.23
CA ASP A 85 -8.34 12.21 2.10
C ASP A 85 -9.86 12.30 2.26
N THR A 86 -10.62 11.87 1.26
CA THR A 86 -12.08 11.95 1.30
C THR A 86 -12.72 10.60 1.00
N HIS A 87 -13.95 10.44 1.48
CA HIS A 87 -14.74 9.24 1.20
C HIS A 87 -14.99 9.08 -0.30
N ASP A 88 -15.26 10.18 -1.00
CA ASP A 88 -15.50 10.13 -2.44
C ASP A 88 -14.26 9.66 -3.20
N GLN A 89 -13.07 10.09 -2.80
CA GLN A 89 -11.83 9.64 -3.42
C GLN A 89 -11.61 8.16 -3.18
N ALA A 90 -11.88 7.68 -1.96
CA ALA A 90 -11.77 6.28 -1.64
C ALA A 90 -12.73 5.42 -2.45
N LEU A 91 -13.97 5.87 -2.61
CA LEU A 91 -14.96 5.19 -3.44
C LEU A 91 -14.56 5.18 -4.91
N SER A 92 -14.09 6.32 -5.42
CA SER A 92 -13.66 6.44 -6.82
C SER A 92 -12.47 5.57 -7.13
N PHE A 93 -11.60 5.33 -6.16
CA PHE A 93 -10.46 4.42 -6.33
C PHE A 93 -10.95 3.01 -6.65
N GLY A 94 -12.00 2.56 -5.96
CA GLY A 94 -12.60 1.25 -6.21
C GLY A 94 -11.70 0.10 -5.80
N VAL A 95 -11.67 -0.93 -6.63
CA VAL A 95 -10.89 -2.15 -6.42
C VAL A 95 -10.00 -2.37 -7.62
N GLY A 96 -8.74 -2.65 -7.37
CA GLY A 96 -7.78 -2.97 -8.43
C GLY A 96 -6.81 -4.03 -7.95
N TYR A 97 -5.84 -4.35 -8.81
CA TYR A 97 -4.77 -5.28 -8.48
C TYR A 97 -3.47 -4.70 -8.98
N ALA A 98 -2.41 -4.92 -8.24
CA ALA A 98 -1.09 -4.45 -8.63
C ALA A 98 0.00 -5.30 -8.01
N ASP A 99 1.15 -5.28 -8.66
CA ASP A 99 2.36 -5.86 -8.09
C ASP A 99 2.90 -4.92 -7.02
N VAL A 100 3.29 -5.49 -5.89
CA VAL A 100 3.77 -4.76 -4.74
C VAL A 100 5.21 -5.17 -4.45
N TYR A 101 6.07 -4.17 -4.28
CA TYR A 101 7.48 -4.37 -3.99
C TYR A 101 7.82 -3.71 -2.65
N ARG A 102 8.70 -4.36 -1.90
CA ARG A 102 9.21 -3.81 -0.65
C ARG A 102 10.54 -3.12 -0.92
N LEU A 103 10.68 -1.86 -0.49
CA LEU A 103 11.85 -1.04 -0.78
C LEU A 103 12.90 -1.07 0.34
N ASN A 104 12.52 -1.38 1.57
CA ASN A 104 13.45 -1.38 2.70
C ASN A 104 13.31 -2.60 3.59
#